data_06bb8be77de2d831da4c4672168fa3fb
#
_entry.id   06bb8be77de2d831da4c4672168fa3fb
#
_cell.length_a   1.000
_cell.length_b   1.000
_cell.length_c   1.000
_cell.angle_alpha   90.00
_cell.angle_beta   90.00
_cell.angle_gamma   90.00
#
_symmetry.space_group_name_H-M   'P 1'
#
loop_
_entity.id
_entity.type
_entity.pdbx_description
1 polymer ?
#
loop_
_entity_poly.entity_id
_entity_poly.type
_entity_poly.pdbx_seq_one_letter_code
_entity_poly.pdbx_strand_id
1 'polypeptide(L)'
;MGFIELLLISVGLAMDAFAVSVGKGMTLKSVRPRHALTAGVWFGVFQGLMPLIGYFVGQSFAEYVVSVDHWIAFGLLTLIGVNMIREAMSGEEDEVDGSFGVRTMLVMAIATSIDALAVGISMAFLNVNIWFSAAVICVVTLLISGAGVYLGSAFGSRLGSKAGIVGGVILIAIGIKIVVEHVWL
;
A
#
# COMPACT_ATOMS: atom_id res chain seq x y z
N MET A 1 19.54 -6.63 14.07
CA MET A 1 18.58 -5.53 13.86
C MET A 1 17.86 -5.26 15.15
N GLY A 2 17.89 -4.02 15.66
CA GLY A 2 17.21 -3.62 16.88
C GLY A 2 15.70 -3.43 16.65
N PHE A 3 14.92 -3.45 17.74
CA PHE A 3 13.46 -3.25 17.65
C PHE A 3 13.08 -1.87 17.08
N ILE A 4 13.85 -0.83 17.40
CA ILE A 4 13.60 0.53 16.87
C ILE A 4 13.85 0.58 15.36
N GLU A 5 14.90 -0.05 14.87
CA GLU A 5 15.19 -0.14 13.43
C GLU A 5 14.05 -0.86 12.69
N LEU A 6 13.59 -1.98 13.25
CA LEU A 6 12.45 -2.71 12.71
C LEU A 6 11.17 -1.86 12.68
N LEU A 7 10.92 -1.09 13.73
CA LEU A 7 9.76 -0.21 13.79
C LEU A 7 9.83 0.90 12.73
N LEU A 8 11.00 1.51 12.55
CA LEU A 8 11.22 2.55 11.52
C LEU A 8 11.03 1.98 10.11
N ILE A 9 11.57 0.79 9.84
CA ILE A 9 11.34 0.09 8.57
C ILE A 9 9.86 -0.20 8.38
N SER A 10 9.17 -0.70 9.42
CA SER A 10 7.74 -1.01 9.35
C SER A 10 6.89 0.22 9.06
N VAL A 11 7.22 1.37 9.66
CA VAL A 11 6.54 2.64 9.38
C VAL A 11 6.83 3.10 7.95
N GLY A 12 8.08 3.00 7.49
CA GLY A 12 8.46 3.33 6.11
C GLY A 12 7.66 2.52 5.10
N LEU A 13 7.66 1.19 5.25
CA LEU A 13 6.90 0.26 4.41
C LEU A 13 5.38 0.50 4.44
N ALA A 14 4.84 0.97 5.57
CA ALA A 14 3.41 1.26 5.69
C ALA A 14 2.98 2.54 4.95
N MET A 15 3.91 3.37 4.47
CA MET A 15 3.56 4.67 3.87
C MET A 15 2.81 4.52 2.55
N ASP A 16 3.13 3.54 1.72
CA ASP A 16 2.43 3.29 0.46
C ASP A 16 0.99 2.84 0.72
N ALA A 17 0.81 1.90 1.63
CA ALA A 17 -0.51 1.45 2.08
C ALA A 17 -1.31 2.58 2.74
N PHE A 18 -0.65 3.46 3.50
CA PHE A 18 -1.26 4.66 4.07
C PHE A 18 -1.76 5.62 2.98
N ALA A 19 -0.92 5.93 1.98
CA ALA A 19 -1.29 6.83 0.89
C ALA A 19 -2.50 6.31 0.10
N VAL A 20 -2.51 5.02 -0.24
CA VAL A 20 -3.65 4.35 -0.89
C VAL A 20 -4.88 4.38 0.00
N SER A 21 -4.74 4.14 1.31
CA SER A 21 -5.83 4.19 2.28
C SER A 21 -6.44 5.59 2.41
N VAL A 22 -5.59 6.63 2.40
CA VAL A 22 -6.05 8.04 2.36
C VAL A 22 -6.84 8.29 1.08
N GLY A 23 -6.30 7.91 -0.09
CA GLY A 23 -6.99 8.03 -1.38
C GLY A 23 -8.37 7.36 -1.37
N LYS A 24 -8.45 6.12 -0.88
CA LYS A 24 -9.72 5.40 -0.72
C LYS A 24 -10.67 6.08 0.28
N GLY A 25 -10.14 6.54 1.41
CA GLY A 25 -10.92 7.27 2.39
C GLY A 25 -11.57 8.53 1.81
N MET A 26 -10.87 9.23 0.91
CA MET A 26 -11.37 10.46 0.25
C MET A 26 -12.59 10.21 -0.64
N THR A 27 -12.74 9.00 -1.20
CA THR A 27 -13.90 8.65 -2.05
C THR A 27 -15.15 8.30 -1.24
N LEU A 28 -15.02 8.07 0.07
CA LEU A 28 -16.14 7.68 0.92
C LEU A 28 -17.01 8.88 1.31
N LYS A 29 -18.32 8.81 1.03
CA LYS A 29 -19.31 9.77 1.53
C LYS A 29 -19.43 9.75 3.07
N SER A 30 -19.26 8.55 3.67
CA SER A 30 -19.20 8.34 5.13
C SER A 30 -18.29 7.19 5.48
N VAL A 31 -17.33 7.42 6.38
CA VAL A 31 -16.47 6.36 6.86
C VAL A 31 -17.19 5.52 7.90
N ARG A 32 -17.03 4.19 7.78
CA ARG A 32 -17.50 3.22 8.77
C ARG A 32 -16.28 2.44 9.29
N PRO A 33 -16.28 1.95 10.53
CA PRO A 33 -15.17 1.17 11.07
C PRO A 33 -14.78 -0.02 10.18
N ARG A 34 -15.76 -0.61 9.47
CA ARG A 34 -15.51 -1.70 8.53
C ARG A 34 -14.57 -1.33 7.40
N HIS A 35 -14.63 -0.09 6.89
CA HIS A 35 -13.75 0.34 5.78
C HIS A 35 -12.29 0.43 6.25
N ALA A 36 -12.06 1.02 7.42
CA ALA A 36 -10.74 1.09 8.04
C ALA A 36 -10.20 -0.31 8.38
N LEU A 37 -11.06 -1.18 8.91
CA LEU A 37 -10.68 -2.56 9.23
C LEU A 37 -10.36 -3.35 7.95
N THR A 38 -11.18 -3.22 6.90
CA THR A 38 -10.93 -3.89 5.62
C THR A 38 -9.59 -3.44 5.02
N ALA A 39 -9.34 -2.14 4.90
CA ALA A 39 -8.06 -1.64 4.40
C ALA A 39 -6.89 -2.10 5.28
N GLY A 40 -7.01 -1.94 6.60
CA GLY A 40 -5.97 -2.35 7.54
C GLY A 40 -5.64 -3.83 7.44
N VAL A 41 -6.65 -4.71 7.38
CA VAL A 41 -6.44 -6.16 7.27
C VAL A 41 -5.80 -6.53 5.93
N TRP A 42 -6.34 -6.02 4.80
CA TRP A 42 -5.77 -6.32 3.49
C TRP A 42 -4.33 -5.86 3.38
N PHE A 43 -4.05 -4.60 3.67
CA PHE A 43 -2.69 -4.07 3.55
C PHE A 43 -1.76 -4.67 4.60
N GLY A 44 -2.20 -4.81 5.86
CA GLY A 44 -1.39 -5.39 6.92
C GLY A 44 -1.00 -6.85 6.65
N VAL A 45 -1.96 -7.68 6.21
CA VAL A 45 -1.68 -9.10 5.92
C VAL A 45 -0.69 -9.22 4.76
N PHE A 46 -0.90 -8.50 3.65
CA PHE A 46 0.00 -8.57 2.51
C PHE A 46 1.38 -7.99 2.84
N GLN A 47 1.44 -6.88 3.58
CA GLN A 47 2.69 -6.27 4.02
C GLN A 47 3.49 -7.17 4.98
N GLY A 48 2.82 -8.04 5.75
CA GLY A 48 3.47 -9.05 6.57
C GLY A 48 3.85 -10.32 5.80
N LEU A 49 3.03 -10.70 4.80
CA LEU A 49 3.24 -11.92 4.01
C LEU A 49 4.39 -11.76 3.00
N MET A 50 4.51 -10.58 2.39
CA MET A 50 5.52 -10.33 1.37
C MET A 50 6.97 -10.43 1.88
N PRO A 51 7.34 -9.91 3.06
CA PRO A 51 8.70 -10.16 3.56
C PRO A 51 8.96 -11.62 3.90
N LEU A 52 7.96 -12.40 4.29
CA LEU A 52 8.14 -13.85 4.44
C LEU A 52 8.46 -14.50 3.10
N ILE A 53 7.68 -14.19 2.05
CA ILE A 53 7.94 -14.71 0.70
C ILE A 53 9.32 -14.25 0.23
N GLY A 54 9.64 -12.96 0.36
CA GLY A 54 10.93 -12.40 -0.01
C GLY A 54 12.11 -13.07 0.71
N TYR A 55 11.97 -13.34 1.99
CA TYR A 55 12.99 -14.02 2.79
C TYR A 55 13.29 -15.41 2.26
N PHE A 56 12.27 -16.24 1.97
CA PHE A 56 12.47 -17.59 1.43
C PHE A 56 12.97 -17.57 -0.01
N VAL A 57 12.51 -16.62 -0.82
CA VAL A 57 13.03 -16.40 -2.18
C VAL A 57 14.47 -15.91 -2.14
N GLY A 58 14.81 -14.98 -1.23
CA GLY A 58 16.16 -14.46 -1.06
C GLY A 58 17.18 -15.53 -0.69
N GLN A 59 16.77 -16.52 0.08
CA GLN A 59 17.63 -17.69 0.37
C GLN A 59 17.91 -18.57 -0.88
N SER A 60 17.05 -18.51 -1.88
CA SER A 60 17.12 -19.38 -3.06
C SER A 60 17.60 -18.67 -4.34
N PHE A 61 17.35 -17.36 -4.51
CA PHE A 61 17.50 -16.65 -5.78
C PHE A 61 17.85 -15.15 -5.66
N ALA A 62 18.83 -14.78 -4.84
CA ALA A 62 19.11 -13.39 -4.47
C ALA A 62 19.38 -12.41 -5.63
N GLU A 63 19.80 -12.83 -6.81
CA GLU A 63 20.26 -11.94 -7.88
C GLU A 63 19.18 -11.50 -8.90
N TYR A 64 18.04 -12.19 -8.98
CA TYR A 64 17.08 -12.00 -10.08
C TYR A 64 15.85 -11.14 -9.75
N VAL A 65 15.51 -10.93 -8.48
CA VAL A 65 14.21 -10.35 -8.09
C VAL A 65 14.24 -8.83 -7.95
N VAL A 66 15.39 -8.23 -7.66
CA VAL A 66 15.51 -6.80 -7.32
C VAL A 66 15.36 -5.85 -8.52
N SER A 67 15.47 -6.34 -9.76
CA SER A 67 15.57 -5.44 -10.94
C SER A 67 14.22 -5.01 -11.56
N VAL A 68 13.10 -5.57 -11.18
CA VAL A 68 11.78 -5.29 -11.82
C VAL A 68 10.66 -4.83 -10.88
N ASP A 69 10.88 -4.85 -9.57
CA ASP A 69 9.88 -4.54 -8.53
C ASP A 69 9.27 -3.14 -8.66
N HIS A 70 10.11 -2.12 -8.89
CA HIS A 70 9.68 -0.71 -9.04
C HIS A 70 8.82 -0.47 -10.29
N TRP A 71 9.07 -1.16 -11.41
CA TRP A 71 8.24 -1.05 -12.62
C TRP A 71 6.86 -1.67 -12.42
N ILE A 72 6.79 -2.79 -11.68
CA ILE A 72 5.52 -3.44 -11.33
C ILE A 72 4.73 -2.54 -10.37
N ALA A 73 5.38 -1.98 -9.35
CA ALA A 73 4.75 -1.05 -8.41
C ALA A 73 4.21 0.19 -9.13
N PHE A 74 5.01 0.82 -10.02
CA PHE A 74 4.58 1.95 -10.84
C PHE A 74 3.36 1.61 -11.71
N GLY A 75 3.41 0.49 -12.43
CA GLY A 75 2.33 0.06 -13.31
C GLY A 75 1.02 -0.15 -12.54
N LEU A 76 1.09 -0.81 -11.39
CA LEU A 76 -0.08 -1.07 -10.54
C LEU A 76 -0.64 0.22 -9.91
N LEU A 77 0.21 1.09 -9.36
CA LEU A 77 -0.22 2.36 -8.77
C LEU A 77 -0.82 3.30 -9.82
N THR A 78 -0.25 3.32 -11.03
CA THR A 78 -0.79 4.10 -12.14
C THR A 78 -2.15 3.56 -12.57
N LEU A 79 -2.30 2.24 -12.71
CA LEU A 79 -3.58 1.61 -13.04
C LEU A 79 -4.68 1.96 -12.03
N ILE A 80 -4.35 1.86 -10.73
CA ILE A 80 -5.28 2.19 -9.64
C ILE A 80 -5.63 3.68 -9.67
N GLY A 81 -4.64 4.56 -9.81
CA GLY A 81 -4.83 6.00 -9.85
C GLY A 81 -5.70 6.44 -11.03
N VAL A 82 -5.45 5.90 -12.23
CA VAL A 82 -6.27 6.16 -13.43
C VAL A 82 -7.70 5.66 -13.22
N ASN A 83 -7.88 4.48 -12.63
CA ASN A 83 -9.22 3.95 -12.37
C ASN A 83 -10.01 4.82 -11.38
N MET A 84 -9.37 5.32 -10.32
CA MET A 84 -9.98 6.26 -9.37
C MET A 84 -10.39 7.58 -10.04
N ILE A 85 -9.57 8.11 -10.95
CA ILE A 85 -9.90 9.32 -11.70
C ILE A 85 -11.09 9.07 -12.63
N ARG A 86 -11.10 7.94 -13.34
CA ARG A 86 -12.22 7.56 -14.23
C ARG A 86 -13.53 7.42 -13.48
N GLU A 87 -13.53 6.71 -12.35
CA GLU A 87 -14.71 6.56 -11.48
C GLU A 87 -15.22 7.93 -10.99
N ALA A 88 -14.32 8.83 -10.59
CA ALA A 88 -14.69 10.16 -10.13
C ALA A 88 -15.24 11.07 -11.26
N MET A 89 -14.84 10.84 -12.52
CA MET A 89 -15.28 11.62 -13.69
C MET A 89 -16.54 11.06 -14.33
N SER A 90 -16.81 9.76 -14.24
CA SER A 90 -17.98 9.12 -14.84
C SER A 90 -19.30 9.54 -14.18
N GLY A 91 -19.24 10.09 -12.96
CA GLY A 91 -20.43 10.49 -12.22
C GLY A 91 -21.34 9.32 -11.83
N GLU A 92 -20.92 8.09 -12.16
CA GLU A 92 -21.64 6.91 -11.71
C GLU A 92 -21.49 6.82 -10.19
N GLU A 93 -22.59 7.03 -9.51
CA GLU A 93 -22.74 6.77 -8.08
C GLU A 93 -22.76 5.25 -7.87
N ASP A 94 -21.70 4.56 -8.29
CA ASP A 94 -21.55 3.16 -7.90
C ASP A 94 -21.52 3.10 -6.37
N GLU A 95 -22.35 2.25 -5.83
CA GLU A 95 -22.49 2.05 -4.39
C GLU A 95 -21.09 1.93 -3.78
N VAL A 96 -20.87 2.72 -2.74
CA VAL A 96 -19.59 2.82 -1.99
C VAL A 96 -18.98 1.47 -1.60
N ASP A 97 -19.74 0.39 -1.68
CA ASP A 97 -19.28 -0.99 -1.48
C ASP A 97 -18.39 -1.52 -2.63
N GLY A 98 -18.54 -1.04 -3.86
CA GLY A 98 -17.70 -1.47 -4.99
C GLY A 98 -16.24 -1.08 -4.86
N SER A 99 -15.94 0.04 -4.17
CA SER A 99 -14.58 0.55 -4.01
C SER A 99 -13.71 -0.28 -3.03
N PHE A 100 -14.31 -1.08 -2.15
CA PHE A 100 -13.67 -2.00 -1.21
C PHE A 100 -13.90 -3.47 -1.58
N GLY A 101 -14.23 -3.74 -2.83
CA GLY A 101 -14.38 -5.10 -3.35
C GLY A 101 -13.08 -5.91 -3.25
N VAL A 102 -13.21 -7.22 -3.06
CA VAL A 102 -12.08 -8.15 -2.87
C VAL A 102 -11.02 -8.01 -3.97
N ARG A 103 -11.44 -7.91 -5.24
CA ARG A 103 -10.53 -7.79 -6.38
C ARG A 103 -9.71 -6.50 -6.31
N THR A 104 -10.36 -5.38 -6.02
CA THR A 104 -9.71 -4.07 -5.91
C THR A 104 -8.73 -4.04 -4.74
N MET A 105 -9.17 -4.53 -3.57
CA MET A 105 -8.32 -4.58 -2.38
C MET A 105 -7.12 -5.52 -2.56
N LEU A 106 -7.29 -6.65 -3.25
CA LEU A 106 -6.22 -7.58 -3.56
C LEU A 106 -5.14 -6.93 -4.43
N VAL A 107 -5.54 -6.28 -5.53
CA VAL A 107 -4.60 -5.62 -6.46
C VAL A 107 -3.83 -4.50 -5.73
N MET A 108 -4.53 -3.69 -4.94
CA MET A 108 -3.91 -2.63 -4.15
C MET A 108 -2.94 -3.18 -3.11
N ALA A 109 -3.33 -4.23 -2.39
CA ALA A 109 -2.50 -4.82 -1.35
C ALA A 109 -1.22 -5.45 -1.94
N ILE A 110 -1.31 -6.11 -3.08
CA ILE A 110 -0.13 -6.61 -3.80
C ILE A 110 0.75 -5.44 -4.22
N ALA A 111 0.18 -4.41 -4.86
CA ALA A 111 0.94 -3.26 -5.35
C ALA A 111 1.73 -2.55 -4.25
N THR A 112 1.09 -2.32 -3.09
CA THR A 112 1.71 -1.59 -1.98
C THR A 112 2.66 -2.43 -1.13
N SER A 113 2.77 -3.73 -1.38
CA SER A 113 3.62 -4.64 -0.58
C SER A 113 4.80 -5.23 -1.35
N ILE A 114 5.05 -4.76 -2.58
CA ILE A 114 6.19 -5.22 -3.39
C ILE A 114 7.52 -4.78 -2.76
N ASP A 115 7.59 -3.60 -2.20
CA ASP A 115 8.74 -3.09 -1.44
C ASP A 115 9.04 -3.96 -0.20
N ALA A 116 8.01 -4.44 0.48
CA ALA A 116 8.16 -5.37 1.59
C ALA A 116 8.76 -6.72 1.15
N LEU A 117 8.48 -7.17 -0.07
CA LEU A 117 9.12 -8.35 -0.65
C LEU A 117 10.63 -8.13 -0.81
N ALA A 118 11.06 -6.97 -1.33
CA ALA A 118 12.47 -6.62 -1.47
C ALA A 118 13.18 -6.52 -0.11
N VAL A 119 12.51 -5.91 0.89
CA VAL A 119 13.02 -5.89 2.26
C VAL A 119 13.15 -7.30 2.84
N GLY A 120 12.21 -8.19 2.58
CA GLY A 120 12.27 -9.60 2.96
C GLY A 120 13.48 -10.33 2.37
N ILE A 121 13.78 -10.10 1.08
CA ILE A 121 14.99 -10.62 0.43
C ILE A 121 16.24 -10.12 1.16
N SER A 122 16.30 -8.83 1.47
CA SER A 122 17.42 -8.25 2.21
C SER A 122 17.54 -8.84 3.61
N MET A 123 16.43 -9.10 4.29
CA MET A 123 16.39 -9.74 5.62
C MET A 123 16.92 -11.18 5.61
N ALA A 124 16.90 -11.87 4.46
CA ALA A 124 17.46 -13.22 4.33
C ALA A 124 18.98 -13.26 4.59
N PHE A 125 19.68 -12.14 4.38
CA PHE A 125 21.13 -12.01 4.61
C PHE A 125 21.46 -11.43 5.99
N LEU A 126 20.44 -11.08 6.79
CA LEU A 126 20.59 -10.55 8.13
C LEU A 126 20.16 -11.61 9.15
N ASN A 127 20.85 -11.67 10.29
CA ASN A 127 20.46 -12.53 11.41
C ASN A 127 19.23 -11.95 12.13
N VAL A 128 18.05 -12.03 11.51
CA VAL A 128 16.79 -11.53 12.03
C VAL A 128 15.75 -12.66 12.16
N ASN A 129 14.87 -12.54 13.15
CA ASN A 129 13.72 -13.42 13.23
C ASN A 129 12.63 -12.91 12.27
N ILE A 130 12.56 -13.49 11.08
CA ILE A 130 11.63 -13.04 10.04
C ILE A 130 10.16 -13.11 10.47
N TRP A 131 9.77 -14.09 11.27
CA TRP A 131 8.40 -14.21 11.76
C TRP A 131 8.00 -13.05 12.66
N PHE A 132 8.90 -12.66 13.57
CA PHE A 132 8.69 -11.50 14.43
C PHE A 132 8.66 -10.21 13.60
N SER A 133 9.58 -10.05 12.66
CA SER A 133 9.64 -8.89 11.77
C SER A 133 8.36 -8.75 10.94
N ALA A 134 7.90 -9.83 10.33
CA ALA A 134 6.67 -9.84 9.55
C ALA A 134 5.43 -9.50 10.40
N ALA A 135 5.35 -10.00 11.63
CA ALA A 135 4.26 -9.67 12.55
C ALA A 135 4.25 -8.18 12.92
N VAL A 136 5.41 -7.59 13.20
CA VAL A 136 5.51 -6.14 13.51
C VAL A 136 5.11 -5.31 12.30
N ILE A 137 5.63 -5.63 11.10
CA ILE A 137 5.27 -4.94 9.86
C ILE A 137 3.76 -5.04 9.59
N CYS A 138 3.17 -6.23 9.74
CA CYS A 138 1.73 -6.45 9.59
C CYS A 138 0.91 -5.55 10.51
N VAL A 139 1.21 -5.53 11.81
CA VAL A 139 0.46 -4.76 12.80
C VAL A 139 0.61 -3.26 12.57
N VAL A 140 1.83 -2.79 12.32
CA VAL A 140 2.09 -1.36 12.04
C VAL A 140 1.33 -0.91 10.80
N THR A 141 1.39 -1.68 9.71
CA THR A 141 0.67 -1.36 8.48
C THR A 141 -0.84 -1.38 8.67
N LEU A 142 -1.38 -2.36 9.40
CA LEU A 142 -2.81 -2.43 9.72
C LEU A 142 -3.28 -1.14 10.42
N LEU A 143 -2.56 -0.71 11.43
CA LEU A 143 -2.92 0.49 12.21
C LEU A 143 -2.81 1.77 11.38
N ILE A 144 -1.70 1.92 10.64
CA ILE A 144 -1.42 3.10 9.83
C ILE A 144 -2.43 3.20 8.66
N SER A 145 -2.72 2.10 7.98
CA SER A 145 -3.69 2.06 6.87
C SER A 145 -5.12 2.31 7.37
N GLY A 146 -5.50 1.73 8.49
CA GLY A 146 -6.79 2.01 9.11
C GLY A 146 -6.96 3.49 9.45
N ALA A 147 -5.93 4.12 10.04
CA ALA A 147 -5.92 5.56 10.30
C ALA A 147 -5.99 6.38 9.01
N GLY A 148 -5.30 5.92 7.94
CA GLY A 148 -5.31 6.54 6.61
C GLY A 148 -6.72 6.70 6.04
N VAL A 149 -7.58 5.67 6.16
CA VAL A 149 -8.98 5.74 5.70
C VAL A 149 -9.75 6.84 6.42
N TYR A 150 -9.60 6.97 7.74
CA TYR A 150 -10.28 8.04 8.51
C TYR A 150 -9.78 9.42 8.11
N LEU A 151 -8.46 9.59 7.98
CA LEU A 151 -7.87 10.85 7.54
C LEU A 151 -8.34 11.22 6.14
N GLY A 152 -8.30 10.25 5.20
CA GLY A 152 -8.80 10.45 3.84
C GLY A 152 -10.25 10.90 3.79
N SER A 153 -11.12 10.26 4.55
CA SER A 153 -12.53 10.64 4.63
C SER A 153 -12.72 12.06 5.19
N ALA A 154 -11.93 12.46 6.18
CA ALA A 154 -11.97 13.82 6.72
C ALA A 154 -11.56 14.87 5.69
N PHE A 155 -10.58 14.58 4.83
CA PHE A 155 -10.19 15.43 3.71
C PHE A 155 -11.22 15.38 2.57
N GLY A 156 -11.72 14.19 2.23
CA GLY A 156 -12.71 13.98 1.17
C GLY A 156 -14.01 14.76 1.40
N SER A 157 -14.46 14.85 2.66
CA SER A 157 -15.63 15.63 3.03
C SER A 157 -15.48 17.14 2.74
N ARG A 158 -14.25 17.65 2.65
CA ARG A 158 -13.94 19.05 2.31
C ARG A 158 -13.76 19.26 0.80
N LEU A 159 -13.29 18.24 0.06
CA LEU A 159 -13.06 18.32 -1.37
C LEU A 159 -14.29 17.95 -2.23
N GLY A 160 -15.32 17.34 -1.64
CA GLY A 160 -16.53 16.92 -2.34
C GLY A 160 -16.24 15.95 -3.49
N SER A 161 -16.90 16.14 -4.65
CA SER A 161 -16.75 15.27 -5.83
C SER A 161 -15.34 15.22 -6.43
N LYS A 162 -14.46 16.17 -6.10
CA LYS A 162 -13.07 16.21 -6.60
C LYS A 162 -12.12 15.29 -5.81
N ALA A 163 -12.59 14.70 -4.71
CA ALA A 163 -11.75 13.85 -3.86
C ALA A 163 -11.13 12.66 -4.60
N GLY A 164 -11.90 12.00 -5.47
CA GLY A 164 -11.42 10.86 -6.27
C GLY A 164 -10.31 11.26 -7.25
N ILE A 165 -10.45 12.42 -7.89
CA ILE A 165 -9.42 12.95 -8.81
C ILE A 165 -8.14 13.25 -8.03
N VAL A 166 -8.24 13.93 -6.88
CA VAL A 166 -7.08 14.24 -6.04
C VAL A 166 -6.39 12.97 -5.55
N GLY A 167 -7.15 11.99 -5.07
CA GLY A 167 -6.61 10.69 -4.65
C GLY A 167 -5.88 9.96 -5.78
N GLY A 168 -6.49 9.90 -6.97
CA GLY A 168 -5.89 9.27 -8.14
C GLY A 168 -4.59 9.95 -8.58
N VAL A 169 -4.56 11.29 -8.59
CA VAL A 169 -3.34 12.06 -8.92
C VAL A 169 -2.22 11.80 -7.92
N ILE A 170 -2.54 11.73 -6.62
CA ILE A 170 -1.56 11.38 -5.57
C ILE A 170 -0.95 10.01 -5.81
N LEU A 171 -1.76 8.99 -6.14
CA LEU A 171 -1.26 7.64 -6.40
C LEU A 171 -0.33 7.58 -7.62
N ILE A 172 -0.69 8.26 -8.70
CA ILE A 172 0.17 8.35 -9.90
C ILE A 172 1.48 9.07 -9.57
N ALA A 173 1.42 10.16 -8.80
CA ALA A 173 2.62 10.90 -8.39
C ALA A 173 3.55 10.05 -7.51
N ILE A 174 3.00 9.22 -6.61
CA ILE A 174 3.77 8.27 -5.81
C ILE A 174 4.43 7.22 -6.70
N GLY A 175 3.69 6.65 -7.67
CA GLY A 175 4.24 5.70 -8.63
C GLY A 175 5.41 6.28 -9.43
N ILE A 176 5.27 7.52 -9.93
CA ILE A 176 6.35 8.23 -10.63
C ILE A 176 7.56 8.45 -9.70
N LYS A 177 7.32 8.87 -8.45
CA LYS A 177 8.38 9.07 -7.46
C LYS A 177 9.19 7.79 -7.24
N ILE A 178 8.54 6.64 -7.06
CA ILE A 178 9.20 5.34 -6.86
C ILE A 178 10.13 5.03 -8.04
N VAL A 179 9.68 5.22 -9.28
CA VAL A 179 10.52 4.98 -10.47
C VAL A 179 11.70 5.95 -10.52
N VAL A 180 11.48 7.23 -10.25
CA VAL A 180 12.54 8.25 -10.28
C VAL A 180 13.60 7.97 -9.22
N GLU A 181 13.22 7.65 -8.00
CA GLU A 181 14.16 7.33 -6.91
C GLU A 181 15.00 6.08 -7.22
N HIS A 182 14.41 5.12 -7.95
CA HIS A 182 15.14 3.87 -8.27
C HIS A 182 16.00 3.95 -9.53
N VAL A 183 15.67 4.82 -10.48
CA VAL A 183 16.43 4.94 -11.75
C VAL A 183 17.51 6.00 -11.67
N TRP A 184 17.35 7.03 -10.80
CA TRP A 184 18.23 8.21 -10.78
C TRP A 184 19.05 8.39 -9.49
N LEU A 185 18.82 7.58 -8.46
CA LEU A 185 19.57 7.55 -7.19
C LEU A 185 20.18 6.19 -6.93
#